data_0de331d05ddf65e4ec6b4f6dfd5a480b
#
_entry.id   0de331d05ddf65e4ec6b4f6dfd5a480b
#
_cell.length_a   1.000
_cell.length_b   1.000
_cell.length_c   1.000
_cell.angle_alpha   90.00
_cell.angle_beta   90.00
_cell.angle_gamma   90.00
#
_symmetry.space_group_name_H-M   'P 1'
#
loop_
_entity.id
_entity.type
_entity.pdbx_description
1 polymer ?
#
loop_
_entity_poly.entity_id
_entity_poly.type
_entity_poly.pdbx_seq_one_letter_code
_entity_poly.pdbx_strand_id
1 'polypeptide(L)' 'MVSLKELERWMSTGQVSKRLRRSRQGVIHLAEARKLRAVKTAVGWLYDPESVEVFAERESKSEKD' A
#
# COMPACT_ATOMS: atom_id res chain seq x y z
N MET A 1 -9.06 3.79 14.98
CA MET A 1 -8.09 4.89 14.81
C MET A 1 -6.66 4.37 14.88
N VAL A 2 -5.83 4.73 13.93
CA VAL A 2 -4.46 4.24 13.86
C VAL A 2 -3.58 5.08 14.78
N SER A 3 -2.79 4.43 15.63
CA SER A 3 -1.88 5.13 16.52
C SER A 3 -0.59 5.49 15.79
N LEU A 4 0.16 6.46 16.34
CA LEU A 4 1.45 6.83 15.76
C LEU A 4 2.43 5.65 15.72
N LYS A 5 2.36 4.78 16.72
CA LYS A 5 3.23 3.61 16.75
C LYS A 5 2.92 2.65 15.62
N GLU A 6 1.65 2.50 15.27
CA GLU A 6 1.27 1.68 14.13
C GLU A 6 1.77 2.28 12.83
N LEU A 7 1.66 3.61 12.69
CA LEU A 7 2.11 4.29 11.48
C LEU A 7 3.62 4.16 11.26
N GLU A 8 4.38 4.01 12.32
CA GLU A 8 5.83 3.82 12.20
C GLU A 8 6.18 2.52 11.49
N ARG A 9 5.27 1.54 11.52
CA ARG A 9 5.47 0.25 10.86
C ARG A 9 4.90 0.22 9.45
N TRP A 10 4.17 1.26 9.08
CA TRP A 10 3.55 1.31 7.75
C TRP A 10 4.59 1.56 6.68
N MET A 11 4.30 1.07 5.49
CA MET A 11 5.23 1.14 4.37
C MET A 11 5.13 2.46 3.63
N SER A 12 6.28 2.91 3.09
CA SER A 12 6.29 4.08 2.23
C SER A 12 5.85 3.68 0.81
N THR A 13 5.56 4.68 -0.02
CA THR A 13 5.19 4.43 -1.41
C THR A 13 6.27 3.63 -2.14
N GLY A 14 7.54 3.98 -1.92
CA GLY A 14 8.63 3.27 -2.57
C GLY A 14 8.70 1.80 -2.16
N GLN A 15 8.47 1.51 -0.89
CA GLN A 15 8.47 0.14 -0.41
C GLN A 15 7.32 -0.67 -1.01
N VAL A 16 6.13 -0.09 -1.06
CA VAL A 16 4.96 -0.75 -1.65
C VAL A 16 5.18 -0.95 -3.15
N SER A 17 5.76 0.04 -3.81
CA SER A 17 6.08 -0.05 -5.23
C SER A 17 6.94 -1.29 -5.52
N LYS A 18 7.96 -1.52 -4.71
CA LYS A 18 8.82 -2.69 -4.87
C LYS A 18 8.07 -3.99 -4.56
N ARG A 19 7.27 -3.97 -3.50
CA ARG A 19 6.55 -5.16 -3.06
C ARG A 19 5.53 -5.62 -4.09
N LEU A 20 4.83 -4.68 -4.72
CA LEU A 20 3.79 -4.97 -5.70
C LEU A 20 4.30 -4.94 -7.14
N ARG A 21 5.56 -4.58 -7.34
CA ARG A 21 6.15 -4.46 -8.69
C ARG A 21 5.36 -3.49 -9.57
N ARG A 22 4.97 -2.38 -8.98
CA ARG A 22 4.26 -1.31 -9.68
C ARG A 22 5.03 -0.02 -9.57
N SER A 23 4.71 0.94 -10.44
CA SER A 23 5.29 2.27 -10.33
C SER A 23 4.74 2.96 -9.08
N ARG A 24 5.48 3.96 -8.59
CA ARG A 24 5.01 4.73 -7.44
C ARG A 24 3.66 5.38 -7.72
N GLN A 25 3.49 5.89 -8.92
CA GLN A 25 2.23 6.54 -9.30
C GLN A 25 1.08 5.53 -9.29
N GLY A 26 1.34 4.31 -9.75
CA GLY A 26 0.35 3.25 -9.69
C GLY A 26 -0.07 2.92 -8.27
N VAL A 27 0.90 2.91 -7.34
CA VAL A 27 0.61 2.67 -5.92
C VAL A 27 -0.25 3.80 -5.36
N ILE A 28 0.08 5.04 -5.68
CA ILE A 28 -0.71 6.20 -5.22
C ILE A 28 -2.13 6.12 -5.74
N HIS A 29 -2.31 5.71 -7.00
CA HIS A 29 -3.64 5.53 -7.57
C HIS A 29 -4.44 4.48 -6.80
N LEU A 30 -3.79 3.39 -6.39
CA LEU A 30 -4.45 2.36 -5.59
C LEU A 30 -4.90 2.92 -4.24
N ALA A 31 -4.08 3.77 -3.62
CA ALA A 31 -4.43 4.40 -2.36
C ALA A 31 -5.61 5.36 -2.55
N GLU A 32 -5.59 6.15 -3.61
CA GLU A 32 -6.66 7.09 -3.90
C GLU A 32 -7.97 6.38 -4.23
N ALA A 33 -7.88 5.24 -4.88
CA ALA A 33 -9.04 4.43 -5.20
C ALA A 33 -9.51 3.57 -4.02
N ARG A 34 -8.81 3.69 -2.87
CA ARG A 34 -9.12 2.96 -1.66
C ARG A 34 -9.00 1.45 -1.80
N LYS A 35 -8.16 1.01 -2.73
CA LYS A 35 -7.84 -0.41 -2.87
C LYS A 35 -6.76 -0.84 -1.90
N LEU A 36 -5.98 0.11 -1.42
CA LEU A 36 -5.00 -0.09 -0.36
C LEU A 36 -5.35 0.83 0.79
N ARG A 37 -5.25 0.30 2.00
CA ARG A 37 -5.47 1.12 3.19
C ARG A 37 -4.23 1.99 3.40
N ALA A 38 -4.41 3.30 3.29
CA ALA A 38 -3.30 4.23 3.39
C ALA A 38 -3.76 5.55 4.00
N VAL A 39 -2.79 6.30 4.53
CA VAL A 39 -3.05 7.64 5.03
C VAL A 39 -2.03 8.58 4.42
N LYS A 40 -2.46 9.80 4.12
CA LYS A 40 -1.57 10.82 3.61
C LYS A 40 -1.05 11.64 4.78
N THR A 41 0.27 11.74 4.89
CA THR A 41 0.92 12.50 5.97
C THR A 41 1.75 13.63 5.39
N ALA A 42 2.33 14.44 6.27
CA ALA A 42 3.20 15.54 5.85
C ALA A 42 4.43 15.05 5.08
N VAL A 43 4.84 13.80 5.32
CA VAL A 43 6.01 13.23 4.65
C VAL A 43 5.63 12.33 3.46
N GLY A 44 4.34 12.24 3.16
CA GLY A 44 3.86 11.45 2.05
C GLY A 44 2.88 10.37 2.48
N TRP A 45 2.58 9.44 1.57
CA TRP A 45 1.65 8.35 1.85
C TRP A 45 2.31 7.25 2.68
N LEU A 46 1.54 6.73 3.63
CA LEU A 46 1.93 5.54 4.40
C LEU A 46 0.88 4.47 4.17
N TYR A 47 1.31 3.23 3.98
CA TYR A 47 0.45 2.13 3.58
C TYR A 47 0.45 1.04 4.65
N ASP A 48 -0.74 0.53 4.97
CA ASP A 48 -0.90 -0.56 5.93
C ASP A 48 -0.26 -1.83 5.35
N PRO A 49 0.77 -2.39 5.99
CA PRO A 49 1.43 -3.59 5.47
C PRO A 49 0.47 -4.76 5.26
N GLU A 50 -0.49 -4.93 6.14
CA GLU A 50 -1.46 -6.00 6.01
C GLU A 50 -2.31 -5.82 4.76
N SER A 51 -2.74 -4.61 4.50
CA SER A 51 -3.51 -4.30 3.30
C SER A 51 -2.70 -4.59 2.04
N VAL A 52 -1.42 -4.25 2.05
CA VAL A 52 -0.52 -4.49 0.93
C VAL A 52 -0.39 -5.99 0.65
N GLU A 53 -0.24 -6.79 1.71
CA GLU A 53 -0.11 -8.24 1.54
C GLU A 53 -1.39 -8.86 1.01
N VAL A 54 -2.53 -8.43 1.52
CA VAL A 54 -3.83 -8.92 1.02
C VAL A 54 -4.00 -8.58 -0.46
N PHE A 55 -3.64 -7.36 -0.83
CA PHE A 55 -3.72 -6.95 -2.22
C PHE A 55 -2.78 -7.78 -3.11
N ALA A 56 -1.57 -8.03 -2.65
CA ALA A 56 -0.60 -8.83 -3.38
C ALA A 56 -1.12 -10.25 -3.62
N GLU A 57 -1.75 -10.83 -2.61
CA GLU A 57 -2.33 -12.17 -2.75
C GLU A 57 -3.46 -12.19 -3.77
N ARG A 58 -4.31 -11.18 -3.75
CA ARG A 58 -5.41 -11.10 -4.69
C ARG A 58 -4.93 -10.95 -6.12
N GLU A 59 -3.89 -10.13 -6.32
CA GLU A 59 -3.32 -9.97 -7.65
C GLU A 59 -2.70 -11.26 -8.16
N SER A 60 -2.02 -11.98 -7.29
CA SER A 60 -1.41 -13.24 -7.64
C SER A 60 -2.47 -14.25 -8.10
N LYS A 61 -3.60 -14.27 -7.43
CA LYS A 61 -4.69 -15.17 -7.80
C LYS A 61 -5.34 -14.76 -9.12
N SER A 62 -5.46 -13.47 -9.35
CA SER A 62 -6.06 -12.96 -10.58
C SER A 62 -5.25 -13.29 -11.82
N GLU A 63 -3.95 -13.34 -11.67
CA GLU A 63 -3.06 -13.61 -12.79
C GLU A 63 -3.12 -15.02 -13.31
N LYS A 64 -3.74 -15.91 -12.58
CA LYS A 64 -3.84 -17.31 -12.99
C LYS A 64 -4.92 -17.58 -14.01
N ASP A 65 -5.72 -16.63 -14.29
CA ASP A 65 -6.78 -16.76 -15.31
C ASP A 65 -6.26 -16.41 -16.72
#